data_b24f3be31c55b38e091ccd3c2ffb5789
#
_entry.id   b24f3be31c55b38e091ccd3c2ffb5789
#
_cell.length_a   1.000
_cell.length_b   1.000
_cell.length_c   1.000
_cell.angle_alpha   90.00
_cell.angle_beta   90.00
_cell.angle_gamma   90.00
#
_symmetry.space_group_name_H-M   'P 1'
#
loop_
_entity.id
_entity.type
_entity.pdbx_description
1 polymer ?
#
loop_
_entity_poly.entity_id
_entity_poly.type
_entity_poly.pdbx_seq_one_letter_code
_entity_poly.pdbx_strand_id
1 'polypeptide(L)'
;MRIATWNINSVRTREERVREFLQRSDVDVLCLQETKCTDKQFPDFTDTGYEQAHFGLHSFNGVAILSRVGLADVQTDFGQPGFNKNLDAEQALEARAIGATCGGVEVWSLYVPNGREIADPHYSYKLRWLDALAAYAAGSGVGASQRKSSEKLCLVGDYNIAPRDEDVWDRSFFDGRTHVTPNERARLRALEDAGMTAATDLIADEYTYWDYQAMRFQKGEGMRIDLQYARGITPTAARVDRDERKGKGASDHAPVIVDYTIDGEA
;
A
#
# COMPACT_ATOMS: atom_id res chain seq x y z
N MET A 1 10.81 -1.00 -14.94
CA MET A 1 10.46 -1.73 -13.68
C MET A 1 8.96 -1.77 -13.53
N ARG A 2 8.40 -2.93 -13.21
CA ARG A 2 6.96 -3.12 -12.98
C ARG A 2 6.69 -3.41 -11.51
N ILE A 3 5.94 -2.54 -10.83
CA ILE A 3 5.63 -2.66 -9.40
C ILE A 3 4.12 -2.87 -9.23
N ALA A 4 3.75 -3.89 -8.45
CA ALA A 4 2.37 -4.13 -8.07
C ALA A 4 2.16 -3.93 -6.57
N THR A 5 0.97 -3.44 -6.20
CA THR A 5 0.48 -3.47 -4.82
C THR A 5 -0.83 -4.23 -4.75
N TRP A 6 -1.01 -5.02 -3.69
CA TRP A 6 -2.22 -5.81 -3.49
C TRP A 6 -2.50 -6.04 -2.00
N ASN A 7 -3.56 -5.44 -1.49
CA ASN A 7 -4.09 -5.87 -0.21
C ASN A 7 -4.70 -7.27 -0.39
N ILE A 8 -4.01 -8.29 0.13
CA ILE A 8 -4.34 -9.69 -0.08
C ILE A 8 -5.40 -10.21 0.91
N ASN A 9 -5.70 -9.45 1.96
CA ASN A 9 -6.68 -9.83 2.99
C ASN A 9 -6.51 -11.27 3.47
N SER A 10 -5.36 -11.60 4.03
CA SER A 10 -4.85 -12.91 4.45
C SER A 10 -4.13 -13.70 3.34
N VAL A 11 -2.81 -13.64 3.36
CA VAL A 11 -1.94 -14.33 2.40
C VAL A 11 -2.08 -15.85 2.48
N ARG A 12 -2.23 -16.42 3.69
CA ARG A 12 -2.35 -17.88 3.86
C ARG A 12 -3.59 -18.49 3.22
N THR A 13 -4.67 -17.72 3.12
CA THR A 13 -5.90 -18.17 2.45
C THR A 13 -5.87 -17.96 0.95
N ARG A 14 -4.91 -17.20 0.45
CA ARG A 14 -4.77 -16.78 -0.95
C ARG A 14 -3.37 -17.03 -1.51
N GLU A 15 -2.62 -17.92 -0.87
CA GLU A 15 -1.25 -18.26 -1.28
C GLU A 15 -1.20 -18.66 -2.76
N GLU A 16 -2.08 -19.54 -3.19
CA GLU A 16 -2.12 -20.02 -4.58
C GLU A 16 -2.40 -18.85 -5.56
N ARG A 17 -3.31 -17.95 -5.21
CA ARG A 17 -3.57 -16.75 -6.03
C ARG A 17 -2.35 -15.85 -6.16
N VAL A 18 -1.58 -15.70 -5.08
CA VAL A 18 -0.32 -14.92 -5.15
C VAL A 18 0.68 -15.62 -6.08
N ARG A 19 0.82 -16.94 -5.99
CA ARG A 19 1.70 -17.74 -6.87
C ARG A 19 1.30 -17.60 -8.34
N GLU A 20 0.02 -17.80 -8.65
CA GLU A 20 -0.52 -17.64 -10.00
C GLU A 20 -0.32 -16.21 -10.53
N PHE A 21 -0.55 -15.21 -9.67
CA PHE A 21 -0.33 -13.79 -10.03
C PHE A 21 1.14 -13.52 -10.36
N LEU A 22 2.10 -13.97 -9.55
CA LEU A 22 3.53 -13.81 -9.81
C LEU A 22 3.96 -14.47 -11.13
N GLN A 23 3.41 -15.65 -11.45
CA GLN A 23 3.75 -16.37 -12.68
C GLN A 23 3.25 -15.66 -13.95
N ARG A 24 2.06 -15.02 -13.91
CA ARG A 24 1.41 -14.47 -15.11
C ARG A 24 1.57 -12.96 -15.30
N SER A 25 1.81 -12.21 -14.22
CA SER A 25 1.76 -10.74 -14.27
C SER A 25 3.05 -10.08 -14.72
N ASP A 26 4.17 -10.82 -14.70
CA ASP A 26 5.51 -10.34 -15.04
C ASP A 26 5.91 -9.10 -14.22
N VAL A 27 5.53 -9.05 -12.93
CA VAL A 27 5.90 -7.96 -12.02
C VAL A 27 7.34 -8.15 -11.51
N ASP A 28 8.08 -7.07 -11.39
CA ASP A 28 9.42 -7.08 -10.79
C ASP A 28 9.35 -7.06 -9.27
N VAL A 29 8.36 -6.32 -8.73
CA VAL A 29 8.13 -6.19 -7.28
C VAL A 29 6.64 -6.29 -7.00
N LEU A 30 6.26 -7.13 -6.04
CA LEU A 30 4.90 -7.24 -5.50
C LEU A 30 4.90 -6.83 -4.03
N CYS A 31 4.14 -5.81 -3.70
CA CYS A 31 3.90 -5.31 -2.35
C CYS A 31 2.55 -5.82 -1.84
N LEU A 32 2.54 -6.57 -0.73
CA LEU A 32 1.33 -7.11 -0.13
C LEU A 32 0.98 -6.37 1.16
N GLN A 33 -0.33 -6.18 1.40
CA GLN A 33 -0.88 -5.66 2.64
C GLN A 33 -1.89 -6.65 3.21
N GLU A 34 -2.19 -6.52 4.49
CA GLU A 34 -3.06 -7.44 5.25
C GLU A 34 -2.68 -8.92 5.09
N THR A 35 -1.40 -9.24 5.24
CA THR A 35 -0.94 -10.63 5.19
C THR A 35 -1.55 -11.47 6.30
N LYS A 36 -1.96 -10.85 7.43
CA LYS A 36 -2.69 -11.45 8.57
C LYS A 36 -2.01 -12.70 9.14
N CYS A 37 -0.69 -12.67 9.23
CA CYS A 37 0.11 -13.72 9.83
C CYS A 37 1.38 -13.16 10.48
N THR A 38 2.01 -13.95 11.34
CA THR A 38 3.35 -13.66 11.85
C THR A 38 4.41 -14.01 10.81
N ASP A 39 5.64 -13.51 11.00
CA ASP A 39 6.75 -13.81 10.09
C ASP A 39 6.98 -15.33 9.94
N LYS A 40 6.80 -16.09 11.02
CA LYS A 40 6.93 -17.56 10.99
C LYS A 40 5.83 -18.29 10.19
N GLN A 41 4.70 -17.62 9.98
CA GLN A 41 3.53 -18.18 9.29
C GLN A 41 3.40 -17.67 7.85
N PHE A 42 4.26 -16.74 7.45
CA PHE A 42 4.27 -16.24 6.09
C PHE A 42 4.69 -17.34 5.12
N PRO A 43 3.96 -17.59 4.03
CA PRO A 43 4.33 -18.60 3.06
C PRO A 43 5.69 -18.33 2.40
N ASP A 44 6.38 -19.38 2.02
CA ASP A 44 7.61 -19.26 1.26
C ASP A 44 7.30 -19.16 -0.24
N PHE A 45 7.68 -18.03 -0.86
CA PHE A 45 7.53 -17.77 -2.29
C PHE A 45 8.86 -17.81 -3.04
N THR A 46 9.97 -18.19 -2.40
CA THR A 46 11.29 -18.17 -3.03
C THR A 46 11.41 -19.14 -4.20
N ASP A 47 10.62 -20.21 -4.19
CA ASP A 47 10.50 -21.16 -5.29
C ASP A 47 9.86 -20.56 -6.57
N THR A 48 9.23 -19.38 -6.47
CA THR A 48 8.70 -18.64 -7.62
C THR A 48 9.74 -17.74 -8.30
N GLY A 49 10.97 -17.70 -7.78
CA GLY A 49 12.06 -16.85 -8.28
C GLY A 49 12.07 -15.43 -7.69
N TYR A 50 11.29 -15.20 -6.62
CA TYR A 50 11.28 -13.93 -5.89
C TYR A 50 11.97 -14.07 -4.54
N GLU A 51 12.82 -13.12 -4.20
CA GLU A 51 13.23 -12.88 -2.83
C GLU A 51 12.08 -12.27 -2.05
N GLN A 52 12.02 -12.51 -0.73
CA GLN A 52 10.90 -12.01 0.07
C GLN A 52 11.35 -11.37 1.38
N ALA A 53 10.64 -10.33 1.78
CA ALA A 53 10.69 -9.75 3.11
C ALA A 53 9.27 -9.58 3.64
N HIS A 54 9.06 -9.89 4.92
CA HIS A 54 7.77 -9.80 5.58
C HIS A 54 7.91 -9.14 6.95
N PHE A 55 6.89 -8.39 7.33
CA PHE A 55 6.75 -7.87 8.68
C PHE A 55 5.32 -8.14 9.16
N GLY A 56 5.17 -9.04 10.10
CA GLY A 56 3.89 -9.43 10.68
C GLY A 56 4.03 -9.86 12.13
N LEU A 57 3.28 -9.21 13.01
CA LEU A 57 3.32 -9.42 14.46
C LEU A 57 2.22 -10.36 14.95
N HIS A 58 1.06 -10.32 14.31
CA HIS A 58 -0.16 -11.00 14.74
C HIS A 58 -1.00 -11.43 13.52
N SER A 59 -2.19 -11.97 13.80
CA SER A 59 -3.22 -12.28 12.79
C SER A 59 -3.96 -11.03 12.24
N PHE A 60 -3.47 -9.85 12.52
CA PHE A 60 -3.97 -8.56 12.01
C PHE A 60 -2.82 -7.81 11.33
N ASN A 61 -3.17 -6.92 10.37
CA ASN A 61 -2.19 -6.15 9.61
C ASN A 61 -1.20 -7.08 8.85
N GLY A 62 0.07 -6.72 8.81
CA GLY A 62 1.13 -7.45 8.14
C GLY A 62 1.32 -6.98 6.71
N VAL A 63 2.58 -6.78 6.33
CA VAL A 63 3.01 -6.28 5.03
C VAL A 63 4.19 -7.08 4.51
N ALA A 64 4.31 -7.19 3.18
CA ALA A 64 5.43 -7.91 2.56
C ALA A 64 5.88 -7.24 1.26
N ILE A 65 7.12 -7.53 0.87
CA ILE A 65 7.69 -7.25 -0.44
C ILE A 65 8.23 -8.56 -1.02
N LEU A 66 7.82 -8.88 -2.23
CA LEU A 66 8.38 -9.95 -3.05
C LEU A 66 9.06 -9.30 -4.25
N SER A 67 10.36 -9.60 -4.49
CA SER A 67 11.14 -8.97 -5.55
C SER A 67 11.97 -10.00 -6.33
N ARG A 68 11.93 -9.95 -7.65
CA ARG A 68 12.81 -10.73 -8.53
C ARG A 68 14.01 -9.95 -9.04
N VAL A 69 14.13 -8.67 -8.65
CA VAL A 69 15.21 -7.76 -9.08
C VAL A 69 16.18 -7.41 -7.94
N GLY A 70 16.25 -8.30 -6.94
CA GLY A 70 17.02 -8.13 -5.72
C GLY A 70 16.21 -7.48 -4.60
N LEU A 71 16.58 -7.78 -3.35
CA LEU A 71 15.92 -7.27 -2.17
C LEU A 71 16.99 -7.03 -1.08
N ALA A 72 17.25 -5.76 -0.78
CA ALA A 72 18.28 -5.36 0.18
C ALA A 72 17.77 -4.25 1.11
N ASP A 73 18.53 -3.95 2.16
CA ASP A 73 18.28 -2.85 3.09
C ASP A 73 16.85 -2.84 3.66
N VAL A 74 16.34 -4.00 4.09
CA VAL A 74 14.98 -4.14 4.62
C VAL A 74 14.79 -3.30 5.87
N GLN A 75 13.70 -2.52 5.91
CA GLN A 75 13.32 -1.64 7.02
C GLN A 75 11.83 -1.83 7.33
N THR A 76 11.46 -1.72 8.61
CA THR A 76 10.06 -1.83 9.07
C THR A 76 9.56 -0.58 9.77
N ASP A 77 10.39 0.46 9.80
CA ASP A 77 10.12 1.72 10.49
C ASP A 77 10.64 2.89 9.66
N PHE A 78 9.75 3.82 9.28
CA PHE A 78 10.09 5.11 8.65
C PHE A 78 9.89 6.29 9.62
N GLY A 79 9.63 6.03 10.90
CA GLY A 79 9.26 7.02 11.91
C GLY A 79 7.76 7.12 12.14
N GLN A 80 6.97 6.12 11.73
CA GLN A 80 5.54 6.09 11.97
C GLN A 80 5.21 5.96 13.46
N PRO A 81 4.12 6.61 13.94
CA PRO A 81 3.68 6.45 15.32
C PRO A 81 3.13 5.04 15.58
N GLY A 82 3.26 4.58 16.81
CA GLY A 82 2.53 3.42 17.29
C GLY A 82 1.04 3.74 17.57
N PHE A 83 0.28 2.71 17.87
CA PHE A 83 -1.13 2.83 18.25
C PHE A 83 -1.47 1.96 19.45
N ASN A 84 -2.23 2.53 20.38
CA ASN A 84 -2.97 1.82 21.40
C ASN A 84 -4.31 2.53 21.58
N LYS A 85 -5.39 1.76 21.65
CA LYS A 85 -6.74 2.32 21.85
C LYS A 85 -6.85 3.07 23.20
N ASN A 86 -6.13 2.61 24.20
CA ASN A 86 -5.90 3.36 25.44
C ASN A 86 -4.74 4.33 25.19
N LEU A 87 -5.04 5.62 25.08
CA LEU A 87 -4.07 6.66 24.78
C LEU A 87 -3.04 6.88 25.90
N ASP A 88 -3.35 6.48 27.13
CA ASP A 88 -2.46 6.56 28.30
C ASP A 88 -1.51 5.35 28.37
N ALA A 89 -1.74 4.31 27.58
CA ALA A 89 -0.87 3.14 27.50
C ALA A 89 0.27 3.34 26.50
N GLU A 90 1.30 2.50 26.61
CA GLU A 90 2.37 2.47 25.63
C GLU A 90 1.83 2.23 24.22
N GLN A 91 2.26 3.08 23.29
CA GLN A 91 1.85 3.02 21.90
C GLN A 91 2.73 2.00 21.17
N ALA A 92 2.16 0.86 20.78
CA ALA A 92 2.87 -0.20 20.09
C ALA A 92 2.94 0.05 18.58
N LEU A 93 4.08 -0.23 17.97
CA LEU A 93 4.22 -0.24 16.52
C LEU A 93 3.36 -1.35 15.93
N GLU A 94 2.57 -1.03 14.91
CA GLU A 94 1.81 -2.02 14.13
C GLU A 94 2.57 -2.40 12.85
N ALA A 95 2.44 -3.64 12.40
CA ALA A 95 3.05 -4.14 11.17
C ALA A 95 2.31 -3.58 9.92
N ARG A 96 2.56 -2.30 9.60
CA ARG A 96 1.87 -1.55 8.54
C ARG A 96 2.80 -1.01 7.46
N ALA A 97 4.11 -1.12 7.64
CA ALA A 97 5.07 -0.63 6.67
C ALA A 97 6.29 -1.55 6.62
N ILE A 98 6.74 -1.85 5.42
CA ILE A 98 8.03 -2.49 5.16
C ILE A 98 8.62 -1.88 3.91
N GLY A 99 9.89 -1.51 3.98
CA GLY A 99 10.67 -0.94 2.89
C GLY A 99 11.86 -1.81 2.54
N ALA A 100 12.24 -1.80 1.27
CA ALA A 100 13.47 -2.46 0.81
C ALA A 100 14.00 -1.77 -0.45
N THR A 101 15.28 -1.97 -0.74
CA THR A 101 15.88 -1.60 -2.03
C THR A 101 15.67 -2.74 -3.02
N CYS A 102 14.91 -2.49 -4.08
CA CYS A 102 14.59 -3.43 -5.15
C CYS A 102 15.07 -2.87 -6.49
N GLY A 103 16.05 -3.50 -7.14
CA GLY A 103 16.59 -3.02 -8.42
C GLY A 103 17.06 -1.55 -8.39
N GLY A 104 17.65 -1.11 -7.28
CA GLY A 104 18.11 0.27 -7.10
C GLY A 104 17.03 1.31 -6.78
N VAL A 105 15.79 0.88 -6.58
CA VAL A 105 14.67 1.73 -6.14
C VAL A 105 14.30 1.37 -4.70
N GLU A 106 14.14 2.37 -3.85
CA GLU A 106 13.59 2.18 -2.51
C GLU A 106 12.06 2.04 -2.62
N VAL A 107 11.54 0.85 -2.31
CA VAL A 107 10.11 0.53 -2.40
C VAL A 107 9.55 0.26 -1.02
N TRP A 108 8.44 0.90 -0.68
CA TRP A 108 7.70 0.67 0.56
C TRP A 108 6.33 0.06 0.29
N SER A 109 6.03 -1.07 0.95
CA SER A 109 4.69 -1.64 1.05
C SER A 109 3.99 -1.05 2.27
N LEU A 110 2.88 -0.35 2.06
CA LEU A 110 2.19 0.45 3.07
C LEU A 110 0.75 -0.03 3.28
N TYR A 111 0.38 -0.22 4.54
CA TYR A 111 -1.00 -0.45 4.97
C TYR A 111 -1.41 0.68 5.90
N VAL A 112 -1.87 1.78 5.31
CA VAL A 112 -2.31 2.97 6.07
C VAL A 112 -3.47 2.61 6.98
N PRO A 113 -3.50 3.08 8.25
CA PRO A 113 -4.63 2.83 9.13
C PRO A 113 -5.98 3.20 8.50
N ASN A 114 -6.99 2.34 8.66
CA ASN A 114 -8.31 2.58 8.05
C ASN A 114 -8.99 3.87 8.55
N GLY A 115 -8.81 4.20 9.83
CA GLY A 115 -9.43 5.39 10.44
C GLY A 115 -10.78 5.09 11.10
N ARG A 116 -11.47 4.02 10.72
CA ARG A 116 -12.78 3.61 11.22
C ARG A 116 -13.84 4.70 11.08
N GLU A 117 -14.05 5.50 12.11
CA GLU A 117 -14.97 6.66 12.14
C GLU A 117 -14.21 7.93 12.52
N ILE A 118 -14.68 9.09 12.07
CA ILE A 118 -13.98 10.37 12.30
C ILE A 118 -13.80 10.68 13.79
N ALA A 119 -14.73 10.24 14.64
CA ALA A 119 -14.64 10.41 16.10
C ALA A 119 -13.79 9.33 16.81
N ASP A 120 -13.36 8.27 16.11
CA ASP A 120 -12.53 7.20 16.68
C ASP A 120 -11.08 7.68 16.82
N PRO A 121 -10.38 7.39 17.94
CA PRO A 121 -8.94 7.65 18.08
C PRO A 121 -8.08 7.11 16.93
N HIS A 122 -8.55 6.06 16.27
CA HIS A 122 -7.88 5.46 15.10
C HIS A 122 -7.84 6.42 13.90
N TYR A 123 -8.79 7.36 13.79
CA TYR A 123 -8.74 8.39 12.74
C TYR A 123 -7.60 9.38 12.97
N SER A 124 -7.43 9.89 14.19
CA SER A 124 -6.31 10.76 14.50
C SER A 124 -4.95 10.04 14.42
N TYR A 125 -4.92 8.76 14.74
CA TYR A 125 -3.75 7.90 14.49
C TYR A 125 -3.42 7.83 12.99
N LYS A 126 -4.41 7.57 12.11
CA LYS A 126 -4.25 7.60 10.66
C LYS A 126 -3.62 8.88 10.16
N LEU A 127 -4.13 10.03 10.62
CA LEU A 127 -3.61 11.33 10.19
C LEU A 127 -2.15 11.53 10.61
N ARG A 128 -1.79 11.20 11.87
CA ARG A 128 -0.39 11.28 12.34
C ARG A 128 0.54 10.31 11.59
N TRP A 129 0.05 9.12 11.24
CA TRP A 129 0.79 8.15 10.46
C TRP A 129 1.13 8.68 9.07
N LEU A 130 0.16 9.32 8.42
CA LEU A 130 0.34 9.96 7.11
C LEU A 130 1.23 11.21 7.19
N ASP A 131 1.16 11.99 8.28
CA ASP A 131 2.06 13.12 8.50
C ASP A 131 3.52 12.64 8.62
N ALA A 132 3.77 11.51 9.30
CA ALA A 132 5.09 10.91 9.38
C ALA A 132 5.57 10.39 8.00
N LEU A 133 4.67 9.79 7.20
CA LEU A 133 5.00 9.34 5.84
C LEU A 133 5.37 10.52 4.92
N ALA A 134 4.64 11.62 4.99
CA ALA A 134 4.96 12.84 4.23
C ALA A 134 6.30 13.44 4.66
N ALA A 135 6.59 13.47 5.96
CA ALA A 135 7.88 13.90 6.48
C ALA A 135 9.04 13.00 5.99
N TYR A 136 8.82 11.68 5.99
CA TYR A 136 9.79 10.73 5.44
C TYR A 136 10.03 10.99 3.94
N ALA A 137 8.96 11.14 3.14
CA ALA A 137 9.06 11.45 1.71
C ALA A 137 9.82 12.75 1.44
N ALA A 138 9.61 13.77 2.29
CA ALA A 138 10.31 15.05 2.21
C ALA A 138 11.79 14.99 2.65
N GLY A 139 12.27 13.82 3.14
CA GLY A 139 13.63 13.69 3.68
C GLY A 139 13.79 14.37 5.05
N SER A 140 12.70 14.54 5.78
CA SER A 140 12.64 15.13 7.11
C SER A 140 12.03 14.13 8.12
N GLY A 141 12.10 14.42 9.41
CA GLY A 141 11.56 13.53 10.43
C GLY A 141 12.55 12.48 10.96
N VAL A 142 12.10 11.69 11.94
CA VAL A 142 12.94 10.75 12.70
C VAL A 142 13.48 9.63 11.79
N GLY A 143 12.68 9.12 10.87
CA GLY A 143 13.08 8.06 9.94
C GLY A 143 14.00 8.51 8.81
N ALA A 144 14.02 9.80 8.47
CA ALA A 144 14.81 10.33 7.38
C ALA A 144 16.34 10.24 7.63
N SER A 145 16.76 10.21 8.89
CA SER A 145 18.18 10.03 9.24
C SER A 145 18.70 8.62 8.98
N GLN A 146 17.80 7.64 8.84
CA GLN A 146 18.14 6.26 8.50
C GLN A 146 18.08 6.00 6.99
N ARG A 147 17.53 6.95 6.24
CA ARG A 147 17.43 6.86 4.79
C ARG A 147 18.83 6.97 4.17
N LYS A 148 19.32 5.89 3.60
CA LYS A 148 20.36 6.01 2.57
C LYS A 148 19.69 6.78 1.44
N SER A 149 20.18 7.98 1.10
CA SER A 149 19.57 8.90 0.16
C SER A 149 19.35 8.25 -1.22
N SER A 150 18.33 7.40 -1.32
CA SER A 150 17.86 6.94 -2.63
C SER A 150 17.11 8.10 -3.26
N GLU A 151 17.61 8.59 -4.39
CA GLU A 151 16.87 9.57 -5.19
C GLU A 151 15.58 8.95 -5.75
N LYS A 152 15.53 7.60 -5.84
CA LYS A 152 14.44 6.81 -6.40
C LYS A 152 13.63 6.18 -5.28
N LEU A 153 12.43 6.68 -5.08
CA LEU A 153 11.51 6.26 -4.00
C LEU A 153 10.15 5.90 -4.59
N CYS A 154 9.58 4.77 -4.15
CA CYS A 154 8.24 4.34 -4.48
C CYS A 154 7.47 3.95 -3.21
N LEU A 155 6.37 4.65 -2.93
CA LEU A 155 5.48 4.44 -1.79
C LEU A 155 4.19 3.83 -2.31
N VAL A 156 3.96 2.54 -2.08
CA VAL A 156 2.83 1.82 -2.66
C VAL A 156 2.04 1.08 -1.60
N GLY A 157 0.73 0.95 -1.77
CA GLY A 157 -0.08 0.20 -0.82
C GLY A 157 -1.54 0.60 -0.77
N ASP A 158 -2.22 0.07 0.24
CA ASP A 158 -3.57 0.45 0.63
C ASP A 158 -3.50 1.71 1.51
N TYR A 159 -3.86 2.83 0.93
CA TYR A 159 -3.87 4.13 1.61
C TYR A 159 -5.14 4.36 2.42
N ASN A 160 -6.18 3.54 2.20
CA ASN A 160 -7.48 3.76 2.82
C ASN A 160 -8.03 5.19 2.60
N ILE A 161 -7.65 5.84 1.49
CA ILE A 161 -8.09 7.19 1.10
C ILE A 161 -8.40 7.18 -0.40
N ALA A 162 -9.58 7.69 -0.75
CA ALA A 162 -9.95 8.02 -2.11
C ALA A 162 -9.52 9.47 -2.43
N PRO A 163 -8.57 9.68 -3.34
CA PRO A 163 -7.99 11.01 -3.62
C PRO A 163 -9.01 12.04 -4.08
N ARG A 164 -9.99 11.63 -4.89
CA ARG A 164 -11.00 12.49 -5.51
C ARG A 164 -12.41 11.99 -5.25
N ASP A 165 -13.41 12.77 -5.61
CA ASP A 165 -14.81 12.40 -5.45
C ASP A 165 -15.23 11.28 -6.42
N GLU A 166 -14.60 11.21 -7.59
CA GLU A 166 -14.78 10.16 -8.61
C GLU A 166 -14.18 8.81 -8.19
N ASP A 167 -13.30 8.82 -7.20
CA ASP A 167 -12.65 7.61 -6.68
C ASP A 167 -13.52 6.81 -5.70
N VAL A 168 -14.77 7.20 -5.53
CA VAL A 168 -15.79 6.46 -4.79
C VAL A 168 -17.09 6.34 -5.60
N TRP A 169 -17.77 5.23 -5.45
CA TRP A 169 -18.99 4.90 -6.22
C TRP A 169 -20.17 5.87 -5.98
N ASP A 170 -20.26 6.49 -4.81
CA ASP A 170 -21.24 7.51 -4.43
C ASP A 170 -20.65 8.42 -3.37
N ARG A 171 -20.31 9.65 -3.74
CA ARG A 171 -19.71 10.62 -2.80
C ARG A 171 -20.63 10.93 -1.62
N SER A 172 -21.94 10.95 -1.82
CA SER A 172 -22.91 11.26 -0.77
C SER A 172 -23.01 10.15 0.29
N PHE A 173 -22.78 8.89 -0.11
CA PHE A 173 -22.69 7.77 0.84
C PHE A 173 -21.54 7.95 1.84
N PHE A 174 -20.47 8.63 1.45
CA PHE A 174 -19.28 8.86 2.26
C PHE A 174 -19.32 10.18 3.06
N ASP A 175 -20.42 10.94 3.01
CA ASP A 175 -20.54 12.15 3.81
C ASP A 175 -20.40 11.86 5.30
N GLY A 176 -19.48 12.59 5.97
CA GLY A 176 -19.18 12.36 7.38
C GLY A 176 -18.45 11.05 7.71
N ARG A 177 -17.91 10.36 6.70
CA ARG A 177 -17.15 9.12 6.85
C ARG A 177 -15.67 9.33 6.53
N THR A 178 -14.82 8.39 6.95
CA THR A 178 -13.42 8.30 6.57
C THR A 178 -13.24 7.98 5.07
N HIS A 179 -12.02 7.99 4.59
CA HIS A 179 -11.55 7.76 3.21
C HIS A 179 -11.71 8.95 2.26
N VAL A 180 -12.55 9.94 2.55
CA VAL A 180 -12.83 11.06 1.65
C VAL A 180 -12.71 12.42 2.32
N THR A 181 -12.27 12.47 3.57
CA THR A 181 -12.22 13.73 4.32
C THR A 181 -11.18 14.70 3.76
N PRO A 182 -11.41 16.02 3.87
CA PRO A 182 -10.39 17.01 3.46
C PRO A 182 -9.05 16.84 4.18
N ASN A 183 -9.08 16.37 5.46
CA ASN A 183 -7.88 16.11 6.24
C ASN A 183 -7.07 14.92 5.71
N GLU A 184 -7.71 13.84 5.30
CA GLU A 184 -7.03 12.70 4.67
C GLU A 184 -6.43 13.10 3.32
N ARG A 185 -7.20 13.76 2.47
CA ARG A 185 -6.76 14.22 1.16
C ARG A 185 -5.63 15.25 1.24
N ALA A 186 -5.61 16.08 2.30
CA ALA A 186 -4.51 17.01 2.53
C ALA A 186 -3.17 16.29 2.74
N ARG A 187 -3.17 15.08 3.33
CA ARG A 187 -1.96 14.27 3.54
C ARG A 187 -1.46 13.64 2.24
N LEU A 188 -2.37 13.28 1.32
CA LEU A 188 -1.95 12.86 -0.03
C LEU A 188 -1.27 14.02 -0.79
N ARG A 189 -1.86 15.22 -0.72
CA ARG A 189 -1.21 16.41 -1.29
C ARG A 189 0.15 16.71 -0.67
N ALA A 190 0.33 16.47 0.63
CA ALA A 190 1.63 16.63 1.27
C ALA A 190 2.72 15.69 0.72
N LEU A 191 2.35 14.51 0.20
CA LEU A 191 3.28 13.65 -0.54
C LEU A 191 3.66 14.29 -1.89
N GLU A 192 2.70 14.87 -2.60
CA GLU A 192 2.95 15.58 -3.85
C GLU A 192 3.81 16.83 -3.63
N ASP A 193 3.56 17.60 -2.57
CA ASP A 193 4.37 18.74 -2.14
C ASP A 193 5.81 18.31 -1.75
N ALA A 194 5.99 17.07 -1.31
CA ALA A 194 7.30 16.45 -1.07
C ALA A 194 8.00 15.97 -2.36
N GLY A 195 7.43 16.25 -3.54
CA GLY A 195 7.99 15.90 -4.84
C GLY A 195 7.65 14.48 -5.31
N MET A 196 6.64 13.83 -4.73
CA MET A 196 6.15 12.55 -5.21
C MET A 196 5.12 12.73 -6.32
N THR A 197 5.17 11.89 -7.35
CA THR A 197 4.17 11.82 -8.41
C THR A 197 3.15 10.75 -8.11
N ALA A 198 1.86 11.06 -8.17
CA ALA A 198 0.77 10.09 -8.02
C ALA A 198 0.67 9.21 -9.28
N ALA A 199 1.37 8.08 -9.31
CA ALA A 199 1.44 7.19 -10.47
C ALA A 199 0.08 6.55 -10.81
N THR A 200 -0.76 6.34 -9.81
CA THR A 200 -2.12 5.77 -9.99
C THR A 200 -3.15 6.74 -10.53
N ASP A 201 -2.78 8.01 -10.81
CA ASP A 201 -3.65 8.91 -11.57
C ASP A 201 -3.82 8.47 -13.03
N LEU A 202 -2.94 7.60 -13.54
CA LEU A 202 -3.10 6.95 -14.84
C LEU A 202 -4.31 5.98 -14.92
N ILE A 203 -4.86 5.56 -13.77
CA ILE A 203 -6.06 4.69 -13.66
C ILE A 203 -7.20 5.37 -12.90
N ALA A 204 -7.34 6.68 -13.06
CA ALA A 204 -8.31 7.48 -12.32
C ALA A 204 -9.76 7.02 -12.43
N ASP A 205 -10.11 6.27 -13.48
CA ASP A 205 -11.46 5.80 -13.74
C ASP A 205 -11.73 4.37 -13.25
N GLU A 206 -10.77 3.78 -12.51
CA GLU A 206 -10.88 2.40 -12.03
C GLU A 206 -10.88 2.33 -10.50
N TYR A 207 -11.75 1.50 -9.95
CA TYR A 207 -11.73 1.15 -8.53
C TYR A 207 -10.74 0.01 -8.27
N THR A 208 -10.23 -0.05 -7.01
CA THR A 208 -9.28 -1.06 -6.57
C THR A 208 -9.84 -1.93 -5.45
N TYR A 209 -10.89 -1.46 -4.77
CA TYR A 209 -11.53 -2.09 -3.61
C TYR A 209 -13.05 -2.17 -3.79
N TRP A 210 -13.65 -3.29 -3.37
CA TRP A 210 -15.11 -3.49 -3.29
C TRP A 210 -15.45 -4.35 -2.07
N ASP A 211 -16.20 -3.78 -1.12
CA ASP A 211 -16.65 -4.51 0.06
C ASP A 211 -17.35 -5.83 -0.34
N TYR A 212 -17.14 -6.89 0.46
CA TYR A 212 -17.83 -8.16 0.27
C TYR A 212 -19.33 -8.04 0.48
N GLN A 213 -19.76 -7.11 1.35
CA GLN A 213 -21.15 -6.90 1.69
C GLN A 213 -21.93 -6.26 0.53
N ALA A 214 -23.26 -6.45 0.58
CA ALA A 214 -24.21 -5.83 -0.33
C ALA A 214 -23.94 -6.08 -1.82
N MET A 215 -23.17 -7.12 -2.20
CA MET A 215 -22.78 -7.44 -3.57
C MET A 215 -22.11 -6.23 -4.30
N ARG A 216 -21.27 -5.49 -3.59
CA ARG A 216 -20.70 -4.24 -4.10
C ARG A 216 -19.90 -4.44 -5.37
N PHE A 217 -19.14 -5.53 -5.50
CA PHE A 217 -18.38 -5.82 -6.71
C PHE A 217 -19.27 -6.02 -7.93
N GLN A 218 -20.36 -6.78 -7.79
CA GLN A 218 -21.32 -7.03 -8.89
C GLN A 218 -22.06 -5.76 -9.32
N LYS A 219 -22.28 -4.83 -8.38
CA LYS A 219 -22.93 -3.55 -8.63
C LYS A 219 -21.95 -2.49 -9.19
N GLY A 220 -20.64 -2.74 -9.14
CA GLY A 220 -19.63 -1.76 -9.47
C GLY A 220 -19.45 -0.65 -8.42
N GLU A 221 -19.90 -0.89 -7.18
CA GLU A 221 -19.82 0.05 -6.06
C GLU A 221 -18.48 -0.10 -5.35
N GLY A 222 -17.44 0.55 -5.86
CA GLY A 222 -16.07 0.42 -5.39
C GLY A 222 -15.42 1.73 -4.96
N MET A 223 -14.16 1.64 -4.56
CA MET A 223 -13.29 2.77 -4.27
C MET A 223 -11.91 2.54 -4.87
N ARG A 224 -11.22 3.63 -5.27
CA ARG A 224 -9.79 3.61 -5.58
C ARG A 224 -9.02 4.09 -4.35
N ILE A 225 -8.47 3.15 -3.61
CA ILE A 225 -7.75 3.39 -2.35
C ILE A 225 -6.36 2.74 -2.29
N ASP A 226 -6.05 1.88 -3.25
CA ASP A 226 -4.71 1.34 -3.43
C ASP A 226 -3.94 2.24 -4.39
N LEU A 227 -2.90 2.90 -3.87
CA LEU A 227 -2.21 3.99 -4.55
C LEU A 227 -0.71 3.70 -4.67
N GLN A 228 -0.08 4.34 -5.65
CA GLN A 228 1.38 4.36 -5.81
C GLN A 228 1.86 5.79 -6.02
N TYR A 229 2.82 6.22 -5.22
CA TYR A 229 3.51 7.49 -5.32
C TYR A 229 4.99 7.24 -5.62
N ALA A 230 5.56 7.96 -6.57
CA ALA A 230 6.94 7.74 -7.00
C ALA A 230 7.73 9.04 -7.13
N ARG A 231 9.03 8.98 -6.90
CA ARG A 231 10.01 10.03 -7.18
C ARG A 231 11.29 9.44 -7.75
N GLY A 232 11.94 10.12 -8.71
CA GLY A 232 13.17 9.67 -9.36
C GLY A 232 12.98 8.48 -10.31
N ILE A 233 11.74 8.05 -10.51
CA ILE A 233 11.30 7.09 -11.55
C ILE A 233 9.99 7.61 -12.16
N THR A 234 9.78 7.36 -13.45
CA THR A 234 8.64 7.92 -14.20
C THR A 234 7.59 6.87 -14.48
N PRO A 235 6.33 7.00 -14.00
CA PRO A 235 5.26 6.09 -14.35
C PRO A 235 4.89 6.23 -15.83
N THR A 236 4.77 5.12 -16.55
CA THR A 236 4.49 5.08 -17.99
C THR A 236 3.16 4.42 -18.32
N ALA A 237 2.71 3.47 -17.51
CA ALA A 237 1.41 2.82 -17.63
C ALA A 237 0.95 2.34 -16.25
N ALA A 238 -0.37 2.26 -16.09
CA ALA A 238 -0.98 1.67 -14.90
C ALA A 238 -2.22 0.86 -15.29
N ARG A 239 -2.56 -0.15 -14.48
CA ARG A 239 -3.79 -0.94 -14.63
C ARG A 239 -4.21 -1.58 -13.32
N VAL A 240 -5.50 -1.87 -13.21
CA VAL A 240 -6.06 -2.70 -12.14
C VAL A 240 -6.32 -4.10 -12.68
N ASP A 241 -5.79 -5.13 -12.02
CA ASP A 241 -6.09 -6.52 -12.38
C ASP A 241 -7.41 -6.97 -11.70
N ARG A 242 -8.52 -6.52 -12.27
CA ARG A 242 -9.87 -6.78 -11.78
C ARG A 242 -10.24 -8.27 -11.74
N ASP A 243 -9.54 -9.11 -12.48
CA ASP A 243 -9.82 -10.54 -12.50
C ASP A 243 -9.47 -11.20 -11.17
N GLU A 244 -8.51 -10.68 -10.43
CA GLU A 244 -8.18 -11.13 -9.07
C GLU A 244 -9.29 -10.85 -8.05
N ARG A 245 -10.21 -9.93 -8.33
CA ARG A 245 -11.40 -9.69 -7.48
C ARG A 245 -12.52 -10.70 -7.76
N LYS A 246 -12.41 -11.54 -8.80
CA LYS A 246 -13.41 -12.52 -9.20
C LYS A 246 -13.20 -13.88 -8.51
N GLY A 247 -14.28 -14.63 -8.40
CA GLY A 247 -14.26 -16.02 -7.96
C GLY A 247 -14.24 -16.20 -6.44
N LYS A 248 -14.32 -17.47 -6.03
CA LYS A 248 -14.34 -17.85 -4.60
C LYS A 248 -13.01 -17.57 -3.95
N GLY A 249 -13.04 -16.97 -2.77
CA GLY A 249 -11.84 -16.69 -1.99
C GLY A 249 -11.02 -15.49 -2.47
N ALA A 250 -11.50 -14.69 -3.44
CA ALA A 250 -10.85 -13.45 -3.84
C ALA A 250 -10.68 -12.46 -2.68
N SER A 251 -9.65 -11.62 -2.74
CA SER A 251 -9.56 -10.45 -1.85
C SER A 251 -10.67 -9.45 -2.19
N ASP A 252 -11.01 -8.57 -1.27
CA ASP A 252 -11.87 -7.41 -1.53
C ASP A 252 -11.16 -6.30 -2.32
N HIS A 253 -9.83 -6.40 -2.45
CA HIS A 253 -9.01 -5.57 -3.32
C HIS A 253 -8.56 -6.32 -4.58
N ALA A 254 -8.29 -5.57 -5.65
CA ALA A 254 -7.61 -6.02 -6.85
C ALA A 254 -6.18 -5.45 -6.92
N PRO A 255 -5.20 -6.17 -7.48
CA PRO A 255 -3.85 -5.67 -7.66
C PRO A 255 -3.82 -4.41 -8.54
N VAL A 256 -3.03 -3.43 -8.14
CA VAL A 256 -2.69 -2.24 -8.93
C VAL A 256 -1.28 -2.38 -9.43
N ILE A 257 -1.08 -2.38 -10.74
CA ILE A 257 0.19 -2.59 -11.39
C ILE A 257 0.58 -1.30 -12.11
N VAL A 258 1.80 -0.82 -11.88
CA VAL A 258 2.36 0.36 -12.56
C VAL A 258 3.69 0.00 -13.20
N ASP A 259 3.88 0.41 -14.45
CA ASP A 259 5.13 0.33 -15.17
C ASP A 259 5.90 1.65 -15.01
N TYR A 260 7.18 1.55 -14.68
CA TYR A 260 8.07 2.69 -14.50
C TYR A 260 9.28 2.64 -15.41
N THR A 261 9.66 3.79 -15.95
CA THR A 261 10.99 4.00 -16.52
C THR A 261 11.93 4.47 -15.42
N ILE A 262 13.11 3.85 -15.34
CA ILE A 262 14.19 4.23 -14.45
C ILE A 262 15.20 5.02 -15.26
N ASP A 263 15.30 6.33 -15.05
CA ASP A 263 16.26 7.17 -15.80
C ASP A 263 17.70 6.73 -15.49
N GLY A 264 18.46 6.44 -16.53
CA GLY A 264 19.86 6.01 -16.46
C GLY A 264 20.15 4.57 -16.92
N GLU A 265 19.11 3.79 -17.29
CA GLU A 265 19.29 2.52 -18.01
C GLU A 265 18.90 2.71 -19.50
N ALA A 266 19.89 3.12 -20.30
CA ALA A 266 19.83 3.12 -21.77
C ALA A 266 20.89 2.15 -22.31
#